data_9164b6743a4b45cb1c8c9ccf8d880221
#
_entry.id   9164b6743a4b45cb1c8c9ccf8d880221
#
_cell.length_a   1.000
_cell.length_b   1.000
_cell.length_c   1.000
_cell.angle_alpha   90.00
_cell.angle_beta   90.00
_cell.angle_gamma   90.00
#
_symmetry.space_group_name_H-M   'P 1'
#
loop_
_entity.id
_entity.type
_entity.pdbx_description
1 polymer ?
#
loop_
_entity_poly.entity_id
_entity_poly.type
_entity_poly.pdbx_seq_one_letter_code
_entity_poly.pdbx_strand_id
1 'polypeptide(L)'
;HDPNDPDFDKLSGRVAQLAGIFAANGVEMLLETGQETAETLLAFLDEMKRRGAQNVGVNFDPANMILYDMDDPIVALRMLAPHVRQVHVKDAKRTTVKGQWGEEVVVGTGEVDWDAFVRILAEADFDGYYIFEREAGADRIGDITQGIAALRAVMCEASP
;
A
#
# COMPACT_ATOMS: atom_id res chain seq x y z
N HIS A 1 -11.04 -2.60 -9.58
CA HIS A 1 -10.54 -3.99 -9.78
C HIS A 1 -11.62 -5.06 -9.50
N ASP A 2 -12.91 -4.67 -9.34
CA ASP A 2 -14.00 -5.60 -9.05
C ASP A 2 -14.25 -6.54 -10.24
N PRO A 3 -14.20 -7.87 -10.05
CA PRO A 3 -14.50 -8.86 -11.10
C PRO A 3 -15.92 -8.74 -11.70
N ASN A 4 -16.84 -8.09 -10.99
CA ASN A 4 -18.20 -7.84 -11.47
C ASN A 4 -18.35 -6.57 -12.32
N ASP A 5 -17.29 -5.76 -12.45
CA ASP A 5 -17.28 -4.58 -13.29
C ASP A 5 -17.30 -5.00 -14.76
N PRO A 6 -18.22 -4.46 -15.61
CA PRO A 6 -18.28 -4.79 -17.04
C PRO A 6 -17.00 -4.46 -17.81
N ASP A 7 -16.16 -3.54 -17.32
CA ASP A 7 -14.86 -3.21 -17.91
C ASP A 7 -13.69 -4.02 -17.32
N PHE A 8 -13.93 -4.95 -16.39
CA PHE A 8 -12.88 -5.73 -15.69
C PHE A 8 -11.95 -6.47 -16.66
N ASP A 9 -12.51 -7.15 -17.65
CA ASP A 9 -11.70 -7.90 -18.64
C ASP A 9 -10.81 -6.97 -19.47
N LYS A 10 -11.34 -5.83 -19.87
CA LYS A 10 -10.60 -4.81 -20.62
C LYS A 10 -9.50 -4.17 -19.77
N LEU A 11 -9.78 -3.85 -18.50
CA LEU A 11 -8.79 -3.32 -17.55
C LEU A 11 -7.68 -4.34 -17.34
N SER A 12 -8.05 -5.57 -16.98
CA SER A 12 -7.11 -6.66 -16.72
C SER A 12 -6.22 -6.97 -17.92
N GLY A 13 -6.80 -6.95 -19.14
CA GLY A 13 -6.03 -7.12 -20.36
C GLY A 13 -5.00 -6.02 -20.59
N ARG A 14 -5.35 -4.76 -20.34
CA ARG A 14 -4.44 -3.61 -20.47
C ARG A 14 -3.31 -3.64 -19.43
N VAL A 15 -3.65 -3.95 -18.16
CA VAL A 15 -2.65 -4.07 -17.10
C VAL A 15 -1.68 -5.21 -17.40
N ALA A 16 -2.17 -6.37 -17.85
CA ALA A 16 -1.31 -7.49 -18.24
C ALA A 16 -0.37 -7.15 -19.41
N GLN A 17 -0.85 -6.38 -20.41
CA GLN A 17 0.00 -5.89 -21.51
C GLN A 17 1.10 -4.96 -21.01
N LEU A 18 0.78 -4.01 -20.13
CA LEU A 18 1.77 -3.11 -19.51
C LEU A 18 2.79 -3.89 -18.69
N ALA A 19 2.34 -4.83 -17.86
CA ALA A 19 3.21 -5.69 -17.07
C ALA A 19 4.16 -6.49 -17.98
N GLY A 20 3.70 -6.97 -19.13
CA GLY A 20 4.55 -7.65 -20.12
C GLY A 20 5.65 -6.74 -20.69
N ILE A 21 5.35 -5.46 -20.94
CA ILE A 21 6.34 -4.47 -21.40
C ILE A 21 7.38 -4.22 -20.30
N PHE A 22 6.96 -4.08 -19.04
CA PHE A 22 7.87 -3.90 -17.91
C PHE A 22 8.74 -5.14 -17.70
N ALA A 23 8.15 -6.35 -17.74
CA ALA A 23 8.88 -7.60 -17.60
C ALA A 23 9.98 -7.76 -18.67
N ALA A 24 9.71 -7.37 -19.91
CA ALA A 24 10.68 -7.41 -21.00
C ALA A 24 11.91 -6.50 -20.75
N ASN A 25 11.79 -5.55 -19.83
CA ASN A 25 12.87 -4.65 -19.40
C ASN A 25 13.38 -4.94 -17.98
N GLY A 26 13.00 -6.07 -17.38
CA GLY A 26 13.44 -6.45 -16.04
C GLY A 26 12.82 -5.60 -14.92
N VAL A 27 11.65 -4.99 -15.16
CA VAL A 27 10.98 -4.09 -14.21
C VAL A 27 9.71 -4.76 -13.66
N GLU A 28 9.50 -4.68 -12.35
CA GLU A 28 8.22 -5.02 -11.73
C GLU A 28 7.23 -3.87 -11.86
N MET A 29 5.95 -4.20 -11.94
CA MET A 29 4.85 -3.25 -11.90
C MET A 29 4.17 -3.37 -10.52
N LEU A 30 4.07 -2.27 -9.79
CA LEU A 30 3.44 -2.27 -8.48
C LEU A 30 2.09 -1.54 -8.55
N LEU A 31 1.07 -2.18 -7.97
CA LEU A 31 -0.24 -1.59 -7.76
C LEU A 31 -0.27 -0.99 -6.35
N GLU A 32 -0.58 0.28 -6.27
CA GLU A 32 -0.72 0.96 -4.99
C GLU A 32 -2.09 0.67 -4.39
N THR A 33 -2.13 0.38 -3.07
CA THR A 33 -3.39 0.26 -2.33
C THR A 33 -4.10 1.61 -2.26
N GLY A 34 -5.40 1.61 -2.49
CA GLY A 34 -6.18 2.84 -2.63
C GLY A 34 -7.65 2.67 -2.29
N GLN A 35 -8.52 2.75 -3.28
CA GLN A 35 -9.97 2.73 -3.12
C GLN A 35 -10.59 1.33 -3.29
N GLU A 36 -9.81 0.28 -3.16
CA GLU A 36 -10.26 -1.11 -3.16
C GLU A 36 -9.94 -1.80 -1.84
N THR A 37 -10.66 -2.87 -1.55
CA THR A 37 -10.34 -3.75 -0.42
C THR A 37 -9.16 -4.68 -0.74
N ALA A 38 -8.49 -5.19 0.30
CA ALA A 38 -7.43 -6.17 0.15
C ALA A 38 -7.89 -7.43 -0.60
N GLU A 39 -9.12 -7.90 -0.35
CA GLU A 39 -9.72 -9.05 -1.05
C GLU A 39 -9.84 -8.78 -2.55
N THR A 40 -10.33 -7.59 -2.93
CA THR A 40 -10.48 -7.19 -4.33
C THR A 40 -9.12 -7.11 -5.03
N LEU A 41 -8.11 -6.54 -4.36
CA LEU A 41 -6.75 -6.48 -4.91
C LEU A 41 -6.13 -7.87 -5.07
N LEU A 42 -6.30 -8.78 -4.10
CA LEU A 42 -5.83 -10.16 -4.21
C LEU A 42 -6.46 -10.88 -5.40
N ALA A 43 -7.78 -10.74 -5.59
CA ALA A 43 -8.47 -11.32 -6.74
C ALA A 43 -7.92 -10.78 -8.06
N PHE A 44 -7.57 -9.49 -8.11
CA PHE A 44 -6.95 -8.88 -9.29
C PHE A 44 -5.52 -9.38 -9.54
N LEU A 45 -4.70 -9.54 -8.49
CA LEU A 45 -3.36 -10.12 -8.61
C LEU A 45 -3.41 -11.56 -9.13
N ASP A 46 -4.38 -12.35 -8.70
CA ASP A 46 -4.59 -13.72 -9.21
C ASP A 46 -5.04 -13.70 -10.67
N GLU A 47 -5.84 -12.72 -11.08
CA GLU A 47 -6.15 -12.51 -12.50
C GLU A 47 -4.90 -12.17 -13.31
N MET A 48 -4.02 -11.31 -12.79
CA MET A 48 -2.76 -11.00 -13.47
C MET A 48 -1.89 -12.24 -13.67
N LYS A 49 -1.77 -13.08 -12.63
CA LYS A 49 -1.07 -14.37 -12.74
C LYS A 49 -1.69 -15.29 -13.81
N ARG A 50 -3.03 -15.39 -13.87
CA ARG A 50 -3.73 -16.18 -14.89
C ARG A 50 -3.49 -15.66 -16.32
N ARG A 51 -3.28 -14.35 -16.48
CA ARG A 51 -2.93 -13.71 -17.75
C ARG A 51 -1.43 -13.78 -18.09
N GLY A 52 -0.62 -14.41 -17.23
CA GLY A 52 0.82 -14.56 -17.43
C GLY A 52 1.67 -13.38 -16.94
N ALA A 53 1.05 -12.37 -16.32
CA ALA A 53 1.76 -11.21 -15.74
C ALA A 53 2.25 -11.54 -14.32
N GLN A 54 3.41 -12.19 -14.22
CA GLN A 54 4.00 -12.64 -12.94
C GLN A 54 4.76 -11.53 -12.19
N ASN A 55 5.07 -10.42 -12.86
CA ASN A 55 5.84 -9.29 -12.35
C ASN A 55 4.95 -8.15 -11.80
N VAL A 56 3.76 -8.47 -11.33
CA VAL A 56 2.86 -7.51 -10.69
C VAL A 56 2.86 -7.76 -9.18
N GLY A 57 3.22 -6.73 -8.42
CA GLY A 57 3.25 -6.72 -6.96
C GLY A 57 2.43 -5.57 -6.38
N VAL A 58 2.63 -5.31 -5.11
CA VAL A 58 1.92 -4.27 -4.35
C VAL A 58 2.87 -3.22 -3.82
N ASN A 59 2.55 -1.95 -4.04
CA ASN A 59 3.00 -0.83 -3.25
C ASN A 59 1.96 -0.56 -2.16
N PHE A 60 2.27 -0.92 -0.92
CA PHE A 60 1.30 -0.86 0.16
C PHE A 60 1.32 0.52 0.82
N ASP A 61 0.22 1.25 0.71
CA ASP A 61 -0.02 2.52 1.41
C ASP A 61 -1.11 2.32 2.47
N PRO A 62 -0.76 2.29 3.78
CA PRO A 62 -1.74 2.11 4.85
C PRO A 62 -2.65 3.32 5.02
N ALA A 63 -2.15 4.52 4.73
CA ALA A 63 -2.92 5.75 4.90
C ALA A 63 -4.03 5.87 3.88
N ASN A 64 -3.82 5.41 2.65
CA ASN A 64 -4.87 5.43 1.62
C ASN A 64 -6.10 4.61 2.04
N MET A 65 -5.91 3.49 2.73
CA MET A 65 -7.03 2.69 3.25
C MET A 65 -7.84 3.42 4.32
N ILE A 66 -7.15 4.21 5.16
CA ILE A 66 -7.78 5.07 6.17
C ILE A 66 -8.49 6.26 5.50
N LEU A 67 -7.80 6.93 4.57
CA LEU A 67 -8.31 8.11 3.86
C LEU A 67 -9.59 7.82 3.10
N TYR A 68 -9.66 6.67 2.44
CA TYR A 68 -10.79 6.27 1.60
C TYR A 68 -11.82 5.39 2.32
N ASP A 69 -11.61 5.14 3.63
CA ASP A 69 -12.51 4.34 4.48
C ASP A 69 -12.76 2.93 3.90
N MET A 70 -11.69 2.27 3.43
CA MET A 70 -11.79 0.95 2.81
C MET A 70 -11.64 -0.18 3.84
N ASP A 71 -10.43 -0.46 4.30
CA ASP A 71 -10.11 -1.57 5.20
C ASP A 71 -9.36 -1.09 6.44
N ASP A 72 -9.19 -1.99 7.42
CA ASP A 72 -8.17 -1.86 8.44
C ASP A 72 -6.79 -2.15 7.81
N PRO A 73 -5.83 -1.20 7.84
CA PRO A 73 -4.54 -1.37 7.18
C PRO A 73 -3.75 -2.58 7.67
N ILE A 74 -3.89 -2.95 8.94
CA ILE A 74 -3.15 -4.07 9.54
C ILE A 74 -3.74 -5.41 9.10
N VAL A 75 -5.06 -5.50 9.02
CA VAL A 75 -5.74 -6.69 8.47
C VAL A 75 -5.40 -6.85 6.99
N ALA A 76 -5.48 -5.77 6.22
CA ALA A 76 -5.14 -5.76 4.81
C ALA A 76 -3.68 -6.13 4.54
N LEU A 77 -2.74 -5.60 5.34
CA LEU A 77 -1.32 -5.92 5.21
C LEU A 77 -1.04 -7.40 5.44
N ARG A 78 -1.68 -8.04 6.45
CA ARG A 78 -1.52 -9.48 6.67
C ARG A 78 -1.94 -10.30 5.46
N MET A 79 -2.97 -9.88 4.74
CA MET A 79 -3.43 -10.56 3.53
C MET A 79 -2.49 -10.34 2.35
N LEU A 80 -1.99 -9.11 2.18
CA LEU A 80 -1.22 -8.69 1.02
C LEU A 80 0.30 -8.85 1.17
N ALA A 81 0.82 -9.09 2.39
CA ALA A 81 2.25 -9.14 2.68
C ALA A 81 3.08 -9.99 1.71
N PRO A 82 2.65 -11.18 1.24
CA PRO A 82 3.41 -11.96 0.28
C PRO A 82 3.61 -11.27 -1.09
N HIS A 83 2.79 -10.28 -1.39
CA HIS A 83 2.78 -9.53 -2.65
C HIS A 83 3.41 -8.14 -2.54
N VAL A 84 3.67 -7.65 -1.32
CA VAL A 84 4.25 -6.33 -1.08
C VAL A 84 5.71 -6.32 -1.53
N ARG A 85 6.08 -5.30 -2.32
CA ARG A 85 7.44 -5.06 -2.80
C ARG A 85 7.95 -3.69 -2.39
N GLN A 86 7.04 -2.79 -2.08
CA GLN A 86 7.29 -1.43 -1.64
C GLN A 86 6.19 -1.02 -0.69
N VAL A 87 6.49 -0.14 0.24
CA VAL A 87 5.50 0.49 1.11
C VAL A 87 5.62 1.99 1.05
N HIS A 88 4.49 2.68 1.03
CA HIS A 88 4.44 4.11 1.32
C HIS A 88 4.33 4.31 2.83
N VAL A 89 5.23 5.10 3.36
CA VAL A 89 5.21 5.52 4.76
C VAL A 89 4.45 6.83 4.83
N LYS A 90 3.17 6.71 5.04
CA LYS A 90 2.16 7.79 5.06
C LYS A 90 1.17 7.50 6.18
N ASP A 91 0.65 8.50 6.83
CA ASP A 91 -0.27 8.35 7.96
C ASP A 91 -1.51 9.23 7.80
N ALA A 92 -2.62 8.77 8.36
CA ALA A 92 -3.89 9.44 8.20
C ALA A 92 -4.79 9.24 9.43
N LYS A 93 -5.80 10.10 9.52
CA LYS A 93 -6.95 9.95 10.42
C LYS A 93 -8.21 9.73 9.61
N ARG A 94 -9.01 8.76 10.03
CA ARG A 94 -10.26 8.42 9.39
C ARG A 94 -11.28 9.55 9.52
N THR A 95 -12.06 9.75 8.48
CA THR A 95 -13.20 10.67 8.56
C THR A 95 -14.30 10.10 9.43
N THR A 96 -15.01 10.98 10.15
CA THR A 96 -16.27 10.66 10.83
C THR A 96 -17.49 10.99 9.99
N VAL A 97 -17.30 11.58 8.80
CA VAL A 97 -18.36 12.07 7.92
C VAL A 97 -18.48 11.18 6.70
N LYS A 98 -19.56 10.44 6.58
CA LYS A 98 -19.80 9.53 5.46
C LYS A 98 -19.67 10.24 4.10
N GLY A 99 -18.87 9.65 3.21
CA GLY A 99 -18.65 10.15 1.85
C GLY A 99 -17.61 11.28 1.75
N GLN A 100 -16.91 11.58 2.84
CA GLN A 100 -15.74 12.45 2.84
C GLN A 100 -14.48 11.60 3.07
N TRP A 101 -13.36 12.06 2.56
CA TRP A 101 -12.07 11.46 2.82
C TRP A 101 -11.56 11.81 4.22
N GLY A 102 -10.68 10.98 4.74
CA GLY A 102 -9.93 11.25 5.95
C GLY A 102 -8.94 12.40 5.78
N GLU A 103 -8.11 12.60 6.81
CA GLU A 103 -7.09 13.64 6.85
C GLU A 103 -5.70 12.99 6.86
N GLU A 104 -4.85 13.34 5.89
CA GLU A 104 -3.44 12.96 5.91
C GLU A 104 -2.69 13.77 6.99
N VAL A 105 -1.94 13.08 7.83
CA VAL A 105 -1.21 13.67 8.95
C VAL A 105 0.26 13.23 8.94
N VAL A 106 1.08 13.84 9.81
CA VAL A 106 2.49 13.45 9.95
C VAL A 106 2.59 11.99 10.46
N VAL A 107 3.47 11.21 9.88
CA VAL A 107 3.71 9.81 10.28
C VAL A 107 3.98 9.69 11.78
N GLY A 108 3.26 8.77 12.43
CA GLY A 108 3.27 8.58 13.87
C GLY A 108 2.27 9.44 14.65
N THR A 109 1.46 10.28 13.96
CA THR A 109 0.41 11.08 14.58
C THR A 109 -0.99 10.72 14.13
N GLY A 110 -1.11 9.74 13.23
CA GLY A 110 -2.35 9.22 12.69
C GLY A 110 -2.84 7.94 13.36
N GLU A 111 -3.51 7.12 12.58
CA GLU A 111 -4.17 5.89 13.04
C GLU A 111 -3.47 4.61 12.55
N VAL A 112 -2.36 4.72 11.82
CA VAL A 112 -1.58 3.54 11.41
C VAL A 112 -0.84 2.98 12.62
N ASP A 113 -1.08 1.71 12.94
CA ASP A 113 -0.33 0.96 13.96
C ASP A 113 1.04 0.55 13.37
N TRP A 114 2.02 1.44 13.49
CA TRP A 114 3.36 1.25 12.94
C TRP A 114 4.11 0.09 13.58
N ASP A 115 3.86 -0.23 14.85
CA ASP A 115 4.46 -1.38 15.53
C ASP A 115 3.98 -2.70 14.92
N ALA A 116 2.67 -2.84 14.75
CA ALA A 116 2.09 -4.00 14.08
C ALA A 116 2.52 -4.06 12.61
N PHE A 117 2.56 -2.90 11.93
CA PHE A 117 2.95 -2.79 10.52
C PHE A 117 4.36 -3.32 10.26
N VAL A 118 5.35 -2.81 10.99
CA VAL A 118 6.76 -3.22 10.85
C VAL A 118 6.94 -4.70 11.21
N ARG A 119 6.27 -5.18 12.26
CA ARG A 119 6.33 -6.59 12.67
C ARG A 119 5.80 -7.53 11.59
N ILE A 120 4.65 -7.22 10.96
CA ILE A 120 4.09 -8.04 9.90
C ILE A 120 5.03 -8.11 8.70
N LEU A 121 5.64 -6.99 8.32
CA LEU A 121 6.61 -6.96 7.22
C LEU A 121 7.85 -7.79 7.55
N ALA A 122 8.35 -7.72 8.80
CA ALA A 122 9.47 -8.55 9.24
C ALA A 122 9.11 -10.05 9.26
N GLU A 123 7.91 -10.42 9.73
CA GLU A 123 7.40 -11.80 9.68
C GLU A 123 7.25 -12.33 8.26
N ALA A 124 7.08 -11.45 7.27
CA ALA A 124 6.96 -11.79 5.85
C ALA A 124 8.31 -11.72 5.09
N ASP A 125 9.43 -11.57 5.79
CA ASP A 125 10.77 -11.41 5.21
C ASP A 125 10.82 -10.28 4.15
N PHE A 126 10.12 -9.16 4.40
CA PHE A 126 10.07 -8.03 3.48
C PHE A 126 11.46 -7.36 3.37
N ASP A 127 12.01 -7.31 2.18
CA ASP A 127 13.30 -6.71 1.84
C ASP A 127 13.19 -5.52 0.87
N GLY A 128 11.96 -5.01 0.68
CA GLY A 128 11.64 -3.90 -0.22
C GLY A 128 11.94 -2.51 0.36
N TYR A 129 11.38 -1.50 -0.27
CA TYR A 129 11.66 -0.10 0.05
C TYR A 129 10.54 0.53 0.90
N TYR A 130 10.95 1.34 1.87
CA TYR A 130 10.09 2.24 2.64
C TYR A 130 10.19 3.65 2.04
N ILE A 131 9.15 4.09 1.34
CA ILE A 131 9.10 5.39 0.65
C ILE A 131 8.22 6.34 1.45
N PHE A 132 8.81 7.39 2.00
CA PHE A 132 8.03 8.42 2.70
C PHE A 132 7.28 9.30 1.72
N GLU A 133 5.98 9.39 1.91
CA GLU A 133 5.10 10.24 1.12
C GLU A 133 4.40 11.25 2.01
N ARG A 134 4.34 12.50 1.54
CA ARG A 134 3.63 13.60 2.20
C ARG A 134 3.05 14.55 1.16
N GLU A 135 1.75 14.46 0.94
CA GLU A 135 1.04 15.29 -0.04
C GLU A 135 0.45 16.55 0.58
N ALA A 136 -0.06 16.43 1.82
CA ALA A 136 -0.63 17.54 2.59
C ALA A 136 0.43 18.30 3.40
N GLY A 137 -0.02 19.34 4.11
CA GLY A 137 0.83 20.15 5.01
C GLY A 137 1.67 21.23 4.31
N ALA A 138 2.08 22.22 5.11
CA ALA A 138 2.85 23.37 4.62
C ALA A 138 4.37 23.15 4.71
N ASP A 139 4.84 22.26 5.62
CA ASP A 139 6.26 21.94 5.82
C ASP A 139 6.52 20.44 5.56
N ARG A 140 6.41 20.03 4.31
CA ARG A 140 6.60 18.62 3.91
C ARG A 140 7.97 18.06 4.25
N ILE A 141 9.01 18.89 4.21
CA ILE A 141 10.39 18.46 4.56
C ILE A 141 10.49 18.19 6.06
N GLY A 142 9.97 19.08 6.90
CA GLY A 142 9.89 18.90 8.34
C GLY A 142 9.05 17.67 8.72
N ASP A 143 7.87 17.54 8.10
CA ASP A 143 6.96 16.42 8.33
C ASP A 143 7.60 15.06 7.97
N ILE A 144 8.28 14.96 6.82
CA ILE A 144 9.01 13.75 6.40
C ILE A 144 10.17 13.46 7.36
N THR A 145 10.91 14.48 7.78
CA THR A 145 12.02 14.32 8.73
C THR A 145 11.54 13.76 10.05
N GLN A 146 10.42 14.28 10.56
CA GLN A 146 9.76 13.76 11.76
C GLN A 146 9.28 12.32 11.57
N GLY A 147 8.65 12.01 10.45
CA GLY A 147 8.18 10.67 10.13
C GLY A 147 9.31 9.64 10.04
N ILE A 148 10.46 10.01 9.47
CA ILE A 148 11.65 9.15 9.43
C ILE A 148 12.12 8.84 10.88
N ALA A 149 12.13 9.83 11.74
CA ALA A 149 12.54 9.63 13.13
C ALA A 149 11.56 8.70 13.87
N ALA A 150 10.25 8.90 13.68
CA ALA A 150 9.22 8.06 14.27
C ALA A 150 9.33 6.59 13.83
N LEU A 151 9.42 6.33 12.53
CA LEU A 151 9.51 4.95 12.01
C LEU A 151 10.81 4.26 12.45
N ARG A 152 11.93 4.99 12.49
CA ARG A 152 13.20 4.44 12.98
C ARG A 152 13.13 4.01 14.44
N ALA A 153 12.42 4.77 15.31
CA ALA A 153 12.21 4.39 16.70
C ALA A 153 11.49 3.03 16.78
N VAL A 154 10.38 2.88 16.05
CA VAL A 154 9.62 1.62 15.98
C VAL A 154 10.49 0.46 15.49
N MET A 155 11.27 0.65 14.41
CA MET A 155 12.14 -0.40 13.87
C MET A 155 13.26 -0.82 14.83
N CYS A 156 13.79 0.14 15.63
CA CYS A 156 14.80 -0.17 16.65
C CYS A 156 14.23 -1.01 17.81
N GLU A 157 12.97 -0.78 18.18
CA GLU A 157 12.29 -1.52 19.25
C GLU A 157 11.85 -2.91 18.78
N ALA A 158 11.56 -3.08 17.50
CA ALA A 158 11.16 -4.35 16.91
C ALA A 158 12.34 -5.30 16.60
N SER A 159 13.58 -4.81 16.69
CA SER A 159 14.78 -5.64 16.48
C SER A 159 15.07 -6.49 17.72
N PRO A 160 15.27 -7.83 17.58
CA PRO A 160 15.50 -8.74 18.70
C PRO A 160 16.82 -8.49 19.43
#